data_14b398bb9d2119acfa36dd4fc68bae91
#
_entry.id   14b398bb9d2119acfa36dd4fc68bae91
#
_cell.length_a   1.000
_cell.length_b   1.000
_cell.length_c   1.000
_cell.angle_alpha   90.00
_cell.angle_beta   90.00
_cell.angle_gamma   90.00
#
_symmetry.space_group_name_H-M   'P 1'
#
loop_
_entity.id
_entity.type
_entity.pdbx_description
1 polymer ?
#
loop_
_entity_poly.entity_id
_entity_poly.type
_entity_poly.pdbx_seq_one_letter_code
_entity_poly.pdbx_strand_id
1 'polypeptide(L)'
;KMMSYNLRCISPTDWGKKGWFYRADLIIDIIADEKPGIIGFQEATKWHYSYLVDSLKGYDSVITYRDDAFNSEGCPIFYNTELYTLVDKGSFWLSETPDVPSKSWGAQYNRVCSYVILTEKATKQDFVVFNTHLSHVSDEARINGIQVVLDKISQFGSLPSVIMGDFNAEEGSVTYNSVTENFLD
;
A
#
# COMPACT_ATOMS: atom_id res chain seq x y z
N LYS A 1 0.18 15.57 -4.71
CA LYS A 1 -0.94 14.98 -3.96
C LYS A 1 -0.83 13.47 -3.99
N MET A 2 -1.01 12.81 -2.84
CA MET A 2 -1.03 11.35 -2.70
C MET A 2 -2.37 10.91 -2.12
N MET A 3 -2.79 9.68 -2.42
CA MET A 3 -4.04 9.08 -1.93
C MET A 3 -3.75 7.69 -1.38
N SER A 4 -4.29 7.37 -0.20
CA SER A 4 -4.36 6.00 0.33
C SER A 4 -5.82 5.57 0.35
N TYR A 5 -6.11 4.36 -0.14
CA TYR A 5 -7.49 3.90 -0.29
C TYR A 5 -7.62 2.39 -0.12
N ASN A 6 -8.27 1.95 0.96
CA ASN A 6 -8.62 0.54 1.12
C ASN A 6 -9.82 0.20 0.22
N LEU A 7 -9.63 -0.73 -0.71
CA LEU A 7 -10.64 -1.14 -1.69
C LEU A 7 -11.74 -2.03 -1.09
N ARG A 8 -11.55 -2.57 0.09
CA ARG A 8 -12.34 -3.67 0.66
C ARG A 8 -12.33 -4.89 -0.27
N CYS A 9 -11.73 -5.96 0.13
CA CYS A 9 -11.63 -7.20 -0.64
C CYS A 9 -13.00 -7.68 -1.16
N ILE A 10 -13.00 -8.45 -2.25
CA ILE A 10 -14.23 -9.00 -2.80
C ILE A 10 -14.75 -10.08 -1.85
N SER A 11 -15.89 -9.82 -1.24
CA SER A 11 -16.56 -10.75 -0.34
C SER A 11 -17.88 -11.26 -0.94
N PRO A 12 -18.15 -12.57 -0.87
CA PRO A 12 -19.45 -13.12 -1.28
C PRO A 12 -20.64 -12.57 -0.48
N THR A 13 -20.37 -11.97 0.69
CA THR A 13 -21.39 -11.35 1.55
C THR A 13 -21.70 -9.90 1.20
N ASP A 14 -20.95 -9.30 0.27
CA ASP A 14 -21.16 -7.92 -0.13
C ASP A 14 -22.20 -7.82 -1.25
N TRP A 15 -23.44 -7.54 -0.88
CA TRP A 15 -24.58 -7.39 -1.79
C TRP A 15 -24.86 -5.93 -2.12
N GLY A 16 -25.41 -5.70 -3.33
CA GLY A 16 -25.84 -4.37 -3.79
C GLY A 16 -24.69 -3.36 -3.78
N LYS A 17 -24.93 -2.16 -3.26
CA LYS A 17 -23.99 -1.03 -3.25
C LYS A 17 -22.66 -1.31 -2.50
N LYS A 18 -22.59 -2.37 -1.68
CA LYS A 18 -21.36 -2.77 -0.99
C LYS A 18 -20.43 -3.58 -1.90
N GLY A 19 -20.98 -4.25 -2.93
CA GLY A 19 -20.22 -5.07 -3.86
C GLY A 19 -19.25 -4.25 -4.71
N TRP A 20 -18.15 -4.87 -5.09
CA TRP A 20 -17.11 -4.24 -5.92
C TRP A 20 -17.67 -3.62 -7.21
N PHE A 21 -18.50 -4.33 -7.95
CA PHE A 21 -19.05 -3.87 -9.23
C PHE A 21 -19.83 -2.57 -9.14
N TYR A 22 -20.39 -2.23 -7.98
CA TYR A 22 -21.09 -0.96 -7.75
C TYR A 22 -20.17 0.16 -7.27
N ARG A 23 -18.99 -0.18 -6.74
CA ARG A 23 -18.04 0.80 -6.20
C ARG A 23 -16.92 1.13 -7.16
N ALA A 24 -16.67 0.25 -8.14
CA ALA A 24 -15.54 0.36 -9.04
C ALA A 24 -15.51 1.69 -9.81
N ASP A 25 -16.61 2.03 -10.49
CA ASP A 25 -16.70 3.30 -11.25
C ASP A 25 -16.62 4.51 -10.33
N LEU A 26 -17.23 4.44 -9.14
CA LEU A 26 -17.20 5.53 -8.18
C LEU A 26 -15.77 5.84 -7.69
N ILE A 27 -14.94 4.81 -7.55
CA ILE A 27 -13.52 4.98 -7.18
C ILE A 27 -12.76 5.68 -8.31
N ILE A 28 -13.04 5.32 -9.57
CA ILE A 28 -12.43 5.98 -10.72
C ILE A 28 -12.85 7.44 -10.82
N ASP A 29 -14.13 7.75 -10.58
CA ASP A 29 -14.62 9.12 -10.55
C ASP A 29 -13.91 9.95 -9.46
N ILE A 30 -13.76 9.40 -8.24
CA ILE A 30 -13.02 10.06 -7.15
C ILE A 30 -11.57 10.34 -7.58
N ILE A 31 -10.89 9.37 -8.21
CA ILE A 31 -9.51 9.54 -8.67
C ILE A 31 -9.43 10.60 -9.77
N ALA A 32 -10.40 10.62 -10.69
CA ALA A 32 -10.46 11.62 -11.76
C ALA A 32 -10.66 13.05 -11.22
N ASP A 33 -11.46 13.21 -10.18
CA ASP A 33 -11.69 14.50 -9.51
C ASP A 33 -10.48 14.95 -8.69
N GLU A 34 -9.93 14.04 -7.89
CA GLU A 34 -8.85 14.31 -6.95
C GLU A 34 -7.48 14.41 -7.61
N LYS A 35 -7.28 13.75 -8.75
CA LYS A 35 -6.06 13.74 -9.57
C LYS A 35 -4.79 13.50 -8.74
N PRO A 36 -4.72 12.44 -7.93
CA PRO A 36 -3.53 12.16 -7.14
C PRO A 36 -2.36 11.79 -8.06
N GLY A 37 -1.16 12.26 -7.75
CA GLY A 37 0.03 11.84 -8.47
C GLY A 37 0.46 10.41 -8.12
N ILE A 38 0.13 9.97 -6.91
CA ILE A 38 0.45 8.63 -6.41
C ILE A 38 -0.74 8.10 -5.62
N ILE A 39 -1.04 6.79 -5.77
CA ILE A 39 -2.15 6.12 -5.10
C ILE A 39 -1.64 4.81 -4.51
N GLY A 40 -1.82 4.62 -3.20
CA GLY A 40 -1.64 3.33 -2.54
C GLY A 40 -2.99 2.68 -2.25
N PHE A 41 -3.24 1.52 -2.84
CA PHE A 41 -4.44 0.75 -2.53
C PHE A 41 -4.14 -0.39 -1.57
N GLN A 42 -5.12 -0.78 -0.75
CA GLN A 42 -5.08 -1.94 0.12
C GLN A 42 -6.23 -2.89 -0.22
N GLU A 43 -6.11 -4.15 0.18
CA GLU A 43 -7.05 -5.24 -0.12
C GLU A 43 -7.27 -5.49 -1.63
N ALA A 44 -6.29 -5.14 -2.46
CA ALA A 44 -6.38 -5.30 -3.89
C ALA A 44 -6.21 -6.76 -4.31
N THR A 45 -7.30 -7.42 -4.69
CA THR A 45 -7.26 -8.73 -5.34
C THR A 45 -6.85 -8.61 -6.82
N LYS A 46 -6.59 -9.72 -7.50
CA LYS A 46 -6.28 -9.73 -8.95
C LYS A 46 -7.36 -9.05 -9.80
N TRP A 47 -8.64 -9.19 -9.42
CA TRP A 47 -9.77 -8.55 -10.09
C TRP A 47 -9.75 -7.03 -9.93
N HIS A 48 -9.53 -6.55 -8.71
CA HIS A 48 -9.36 -5.11 -8.44
C HIS A 48 -8.22 -4.54 -9.28
N TYR A 49 -7.06 -5.19 -9.22
CA TYR A 49 -5.86 -4.69 -9.87
C TYR A 49 -6.02 -4.64 -11.39
N SER A 50 -6.58 -5.69 -12.01
CA SER A 50 -6.84 -5.70 -13.46
C SER A 50 -7.75 -4.54 -13.87
N TYR A 51 -8.86 -4.34 -13.15
CA TYR A 51 -9.79 -3.25 -13.43
C TYR A 51 -9.13 -1.87 -13.29
N LEU A 52 -8.32 -1.67 -12.23
CA LEU A 52 -7.62 -0.39 -12.00
C LEU A 52 -6.59 -0.10 -13.10
N VAL A 53 -5.80 -1.10 -13.51
CA VAL A 53 -4.84 -0.96 -14.62
C VAL A 53 -5.54 -0.58 -15.92
N ASP A 54 -6.68 -1.19 -16.19
CA ASP A 54 -7.47 -0.90 -17.41
C ASP A 54 -8.12 0.49 -17.35
N SER A 55 -8.47 0.97 -16.17
CA SER A 55 -9.23 2.23 -15.99
C SER A 55 -8.34 3.46 -15.78
N LEU A 56 -7.20 3.31 -15.10
CA LEU A 56 -6.31 4.42 -14.73
C LEU A 56 -5.25 4.68 -15.82
N LYS A 57 -5.70 5.20 -16.96
CA LYS A 57 -4.79 5.57 -18.05
C LYS A 57 -3.88 6.74 -17.63
N GLY A 58 -2.59 6.66 -18.00
CA GLY A 58 -1.56 7.62 -17.57
C GLY A 58 -0.91 7.30 -16.22
N TYR A 59 -1.36 6.23 -15.55
CA TYR A 59 -0.67 5.66 -14.39
C TYR A 59 0.02 4.37 -14.78
N ASP A 60 1.20 4.17 -14.24
CA ASP A 60 1.85 2.85 -14.16
C ASP A 60 1.78 2.34 -12.72
N SER A 61 2.06 1.07 -12.49
CA SER A 61 1.83 0.49 -11.18
C SER A 61 2.74 -0.69 -10.86
N VAL A 62 2.86 -0.97 -9.57
CA VAL A 62 3.51 -2.16 -9.03
C VAL A 62 2.59 -2.84 -8.02
N ILE A 63 2.61 -4.15 -7.96
CA ILE A 63 1.91 -4.94 -6.95
C ILE A 63 2.71 -6.16 -6.56
N THR A 64 2.62 -6.52 -5.28
CA THR A 64 3.00 -7.83 -4.78
C THR A 64 1.84 -8.35 -3.94
N TYR A 65 1.45 -9.60 -4.18
CA TYR A 65 0.41 -10.26 -3.39
C TYR A 65 1.02 -10.89 -2.14
N ARG A 66 0.26 -10.90 -1.05
CA ARG A 66 0.73 -11.40 0.25
C ARG A 66 1.03 -12.90 0.28
N ASP A 67 0.41 -13.67 -0.63
CA ASP A 67 0.58 -15.12 -0.80
C ASP A 67 0.12 -15.56 -2.21
N ASP A 68 0.18 -16.86 -2.51
CA ASP A 68 -0.20 -17.44 -3.80
C ASP A 68 -1.69 -17.84 -3.88
N ALA A 69 -2.51 -17.53 -2.90
CA ALA A 69 -3.93 -17.88 -2.92
C ALA A 69 -4.65 -17.20 -4.10
N PHE A 70 -5.69 -17.86 -4.63
CA PHE A 70 -6.47 -17.34 -5.76
C PHE A 70 -7.06 -15.95 -5.49
N ASN A 71 -7.52 -15.72 -4.26
CA ASN A 71 -8.09 -14.45 -3.80
C ASN A 71 -7.11 -13.63 -2.95
N SER A 72 -5.81 -13.86 -3.12
CA SER A 72 -4.77 -13.12 -2.40
C SER A 72 -4.91 -11.63 -2.63
N GLU A 73 -4.63 -10.87 -1.60
CA GLU A 73 -4.65 -9.41 -1.60
C GLU A 73 -3.22 -8.86 -1.69
N GLY A 74 -3.08 -7.72 -2.35
CA GLY A 74 -1.84 -6.96 -2.41
C GLY A 74 -2.02 -5.50 -2.03
N CYS A 75 -0.89 -4.81 -1.91
CA CYS A 75 -0.83 -3.38 -1.65
C CYS A 75 -0.19 -2.65 -2.85
N PRO A 76 -0.91 -2.49 -3.99
CA PRO A 76 -0.34 -1.84 -5.16
C PRO A 76 -0.08 -0.35 -4.94
N ILE A 77 0.92 0.16 -5.66
CA ILE A 77 1.20 1.58 -5.79
C ILE A 77 1.02 1.94 -7.26
N PHE A 78 0.14 2.91 -7.54
CA PHE A 78 -0.03 3.54 -8.83
C PHE A 78 0.64 4.92 -8.80
N TYR A 79 1.34 5.30 -9.87
CA TYR A 79 1.98 6.59 -10.01
C TYR A 79 1.75 7.17 -11.41
N ASN A 80 1.48 8.48 -11.47
CA ASN A 80 1.25 9.18 -12.72
C ASN A 80 2.55 9.29 -13.52
N THR A 81 2.57 8.71 -14.72
CA THR A 81 3.77 8.64 -15.56
C THR A 81 4.17 9.98 -16.21
N GLU A 82 3.29 10.98 -16.21
CA GLU A 82 3.64 12.33 -16.62
C GLU A 82 4.46 13.05 -15.53
N LEU A 83 4.21 12.73 -14.25
CA LEU A 83 4.85 13.40 -13.11
C LEU A 83 6.11 12.66 -12.64
N TYR A 84 6.13 11.33 -12.73
CA TYR A 84 7.16 10.50 -12.12
C TYR A 84 7.80 9.52 -13.10
N THR A 85 9.04 9.15 -12.82
CA THR A 85 9.76 8.05 -13.47
C THR A 85 10.14 7.02 -12.43
N LEU A 86 9.86 5.74 -12.68
CA LEU A 86 10.27 4.65 -11.80
C LEU A 86 11.79 4.44 -11.89
N VAL A 87 12.44 4.42 -10.74
CA VAL A 87 13.87 4.11 -10.58
C VAL A 87 14.05 2.68 -10.14
N ASP A 88 13.32 2.28 -9.08
CA ASP A 88 13.38 0.92 -8.51
C ASP A 88 12.08 0.58 -7.81
N LYS A 89 11.86 -0.71 -7.56
CA LYS A 89 10.68 -1.23 -6.85
C LYS A 89 11.01 -2.52 -6.12
N GLY A 90 10.21 -2.81 -5.11
CA GLY A 90 10.32 -4.08 -4.40
C GLY A 90 9.17 -4.28 -3.42
N SER A 91 9.30 -5.35 -2.67
CA SER A 91 8.34 -5.71 -1.62
C SER A 91 9.01 -6.57 -0.56
N PHE A 92 8.39 -6.63 0.60
CA PHE A 92 8.82 -7.48 1.71
C PHE A 92 7.62 -7.81 2.59
N TRP A 93 7.72 -8.89 3.35
CA TRP A 93 6.66 -9.34 4.26
C TRP A 93 6.88 -8.81 5.67
N LEU A 94 5.79 -8.46 6.33
CA LEU A 94 5.81 -7.95 7.70
C LEU A 94 5.86 -9.12 8.69
N SER A 95 7.03 -9.70 8.80
CA SER A 95 7.31 -10.90 9.60
C SER A 95 8.78 -10.97 10.02
N GLU A 96 9.15 -11.97 10.82
CA GLU A 96 10.53 -12.27 11.16
C GLU A 96 11.39 -12.72 9.97
N THR A 97 10.75 -13.06 8.85
CA THR A 97 11.40 -13.48 7.59
C THR A 97 10.88 -12.63 6.43
N PRO A 98 11.29 -11.34 6.33
CA PRO A 98 10.68 -10.38 5.39
C PRO A 98 10.93 -10.69 3.92
N ASP A 99 11.90 -11.52 3.59
CA ASP A 99 12.27 -11.82 2.19
C ASP A 99 11.40 -12.92 1.56
N VAL A 100 10.53 -13.57 2.33
CA VAL A 100 9.67 -14.66 1.86
C VAL A 100 8.23 -14.49 2.38
N PRO A 101 7.21 -14.99 1.64
CA PRO A 101 5.82 -14.98 2.09
C PRO A 101 5.65 -15.66 3.44
N SER A 102 5.43 -14.87 4.48
CA SER A 102 5.37 -15.37 5.86
C SER A 102 4.53 -14.46 6.75
N LYS A 103 4.21 -14.93 7.95
CA LYS A 103 3.53 -14.17 9.00
C LYS A 103 4.13 -14.51 10.37
N SER A 104 4.12 -13.53 11.27
CA SER A 104 4.65 -13.64 12.63
C SER A 104 3.73 -12.92 13.63
N TRP A 105 4.04 -13.01 14.90
CA TRP A 105 3.47 -12.20 15.99
C TRP A 105 1.93 -12.29 16.07
N GLY A 106 1.36 -13.48 15.80
CA GLY A 106 -0.07 -13.70 15.86
C GLY A 106 -0.89 -13.09 14.73
N ALA A 107 -0.27 -12.66 13.63
CA ALA A 107 -0.99 -12.21 12.45
C ALA A 107 -1.84 -13.33 11.85
N GLN A 108 -3.10 -13.04 11.53
CA GLN A 108 -4.00 -14.00 10.89
C GLN A 108 -3.58 -14.32 9.45
N TYR A 109 -3.15 -13.30 8.72
CA TYR A 109 -2.72 -13.38 7.31
C TYR A 109 -1.30 -12.85 7.16
N ASN A 110 -0.61 -13.29 6.10
CA ASN A 110 0.60 -12.62 5.66
C ASN A 110 0.28 -11.14 5.36
N ARG A 111 1.21 -10.26 5.69
CA ARG A 111 1.13 -8.84 5.35
C ARG A 111 2.34 -8.46 4.52
N VAL A 112 2.11 -7.72 3.47
CA VAL A 112 3.14 -7.31 2.52
C VAL A 112 3.20 -5.79 2.46
N CYS A 113 4.40 -5.25 2.34
CA CYS A 113 4.66 -3.86 2.01
C CYS A 113 5.27 -3.80 0.62
N SER A 114 4.65 -3.03 -0.28
CA SER A 114 5.24 -2.69 -1.58
C SER A 114 5.96 -1.35 -1.48
N TYR A 115 7.04 -1.16 -2.23
CA TYR A 115 7.67 0.15 -2.35
C TYR A 115 8.06 0.46 -3.80
N VAL A 116 8.15 1.74 -4.10
CA VAL A 116 8.69 2.29 -5.34
C VAL A 116 9.66 3.43 -5.02
N ILE A 117 10.78 3.48 -5.74
CA ILE A 117 11.62 4.68 -5.79
C ILE A 117 11.26 5.42 -7.07
N LEU A 118 10.87 6.67 -6.92
CA LEU A 118 10.41 7.53 -8.01
C LEU A 118 11.29 8.77 -8.11
N THR A 119 11.62 9.17 -9.34
CA THR A 119 12.14 10.51 -9.62
C THR A 119 10.97 11.44 -9.97
N GLU A 120 10.79 12.54 -9.26
CA GLU A 120 9.88 13.60 -9.67
C GLU A 120 10.46 14.34 -10.87
N LYS A 121 9.74 14.34 -11.99
CA LYS A 121 10.26 14.89 -13.25
C LYS A 121 10.52 16.40 -13.21
N ALA A 122 9.75 17.13 -12.41
CA ALA A 122 9.86 18.58 -12.28
C ALA A 122 11.12 18.99 -11.51
N THR A 123 11.39 18.36 -10.37
CA THR A 123 12.49 18.72 -9.46
C THR A 123 13.74 17.89 -9.67
N LYS A 124 13.64 16.75 -10.36
CA LYS A 124 14.69 15.72 -10.51
C LYS A 124 15.12 15.08 -9.19
N GLN A 125 14.26 15.15 -8.18
CA GLN A 125 14.53 14.55 -6.88
C GLN A 125 13.95 13.14 -6.82
N ASP A 126 14.73 12.25 -6.22
CA ASP A 126 14.30 10.88 -5.93
C ASP A 126 13.68 10.82 -4.54
N PHE A 127 12.68 9.97 -4.38
CA PHE A 127 12.06 9.65 -3.10
C PHE A 127 11.46 8.24 -3.14
N VAL A 128 11.23 7.66 -1.98
CA VAL A 128 10.63 6.33 -1.89
C VAL A 128 9.23 6.41 -1.28
N VAL A 129 8.31 5.61 -1.82
CA VAL A 129 6.93 5.48 -1.35
C VAL A 129 6.68 4.04 -0.95
N PHE A 130 6.18 3.84 0.27
CA PHE A 130 5.78 2.55 0.82
C PHE A 130 4.26 2.49 0.93
N ASN A 131 3.69 1.33 0.62
CA ASN A 131 2.26 1.07 0.81
C ASN A 131 2.05 -0.29 1.46
N THR A 132 1.30 -0.32 2.54
CA THR A 132 1.09 -1.54 3.32
C THR A 132 -0.31 -1.63 3.91
N HIS A 133 -0.65 -2.81 4.46
CA HIS A 133 -1.87 -3.05 5.22
C HIS A 133 -1.51 -3.91 6.44
N LEU A 134 -1.51 -3.31 7.62
CA LEU A 134 -1.11 -3.96 8.87
C LEU A 134 -2.15 -4.98 9.37
N SER A 135 -1.78 -5.76 10.37
CA SER A 135 -2.68 -6.76 10.97
C SER A 135 -3.88 -6.11 11.64
N HIS A 136 -5.08 -6.62 11.37
CA HIS A 136 -6.30 -6.15 12.02
C HIS A 136 -6.61 -6.89 13.33
N VAL A 137 -5.88 -7.97 13.67
CA VAL A 137 -6.18 -8.82 14.84
C VAL A 137 -5.13 -8.78 15.93
N SER A 138 -3.88 -8.42 15.64
CA SER A 138 -2.77 -8.48 16.60
C SER A 138 -2.04 -7.15 16.70
N ASP A 139 -2.02 -6.57 17.91
CA ASP A 139 -1.22 -5.38 18.22
C ASP A 139 0.27 -5.67 18.06
N GLU A 140 0.73 -6.82 18.53
CA GLU A 140 2.11 -7.24 18.40
C GLU A 140 2.55 -7.31 16.93
N ALA A 141 1.69 -7.87 16.05
CA ALA A 141 1.97 -7.91 14.62
C ALA A 141 1.93 -6.51 13.97
N ARG A 142 1.13 -5.56 14.48
CA ARG A 142 1.15 -4.18 14.01
C ARG A 142 2.43 -3.47 14.40
N ILE A 143 2.81 -3.55 15.67
CA ILE A 143 4.01 -2.89 16.22
C ILE A 143 5.27 -3.41 15.54
N ASN A 144 5.45 -4.74 15.50
CA ASN A 144 6.63 -5.32 14.87
C ASN A 144 6.60 -5.17 13.34
N GLY A 145 5.40 -5.26 12.73
CA GLY A 145 5.24 -5.07 11.29
C GLY A 145 5.63 -3.67 10.85
N ILE A 146 5.22 -2.63 11.57
CA ILE A 146 5.67 -1.27 11.25
C ILE A 146 7.16 -1.07 11.51
N GLN A 147 7.74 -1.74 12.52
CA GLN A 147 9.18 -1.71 12.73
C GLN A 147 9.96 -2.30 11.53
N VAL A 148 9.47 -3.39 10.94
CA VAL A 148 10.07 -3.94 9.69
C VAL A 148 10.05 -2.90 8.56
N VAL A 149 8.97 -2.11 8.45
CA VAL A 149 8.92 -1.01 7.45
C VAL A 149 9.94 0.07 7.77
N LEU A 150 10.04 0.51 9.02
CA LEU A 150 11.00 1.53 9.46
C LEU A 150 12.46 1.07 9.25
N ASP A 151 12.75 -0.19 9.58
CA ASP A 151 14.05 -0.78 9.34
C ASP A 151 14.39 -0.83 7.84
N LYS A 152 13.41 -1.12 6.99
CA LYS A 152 13.58 -1.06 5.53
C LYS A 152 13.84 0.35 5.05
N ILE A 153 13.14 1.34 5.54
CA ILE A 153 13.35 2.76 5.21
C ILE A 153 14.77 3.19 5.56
N SER A 154 15.29 2.77 6.71
CA SER A 154 16.65 3.11 7.14
C SER A 154 17.73 2.66 6.15
N GLN A 155 17.47 1.60 5.37
CA GLN A 155 18.38 1.08 4.34
C GLN A 155 18.49 2.01 3.13
N PHE A 156 17.52 2.91 2.91
CA PHE A 156 17.56 3.92 1.84
C PHE A 156 18.30 5.21 2.24
N GLY A 157 18.86 5.26 3.44
CA GLY A 157 19.67 6.38 3.90
C GLY A 157 18.87 7.69 4.03
N SER A 158 19.34 8.74 3.38
CA SER A 158 18.70 10.08 3.42
C SER A 158 17.64 10.30 2.34
N LEU A 159 17.21 9.25 1.63
CA LEU A 159 16.19 9.37 0.61
C LEU A 159 14.85 9.75 1.28
N PRO A 160 14.21 10.86 0.86
CA PRO A 160 12.90 11.21 1.39
C PRO A 160 11.92 10.05 1.25
N SER A 161 11.22 9.74 2.34
CA SER A 161 10.36 8.55 2.41
C SER A 161 8.94 8.93 2.77
N VAL A 162 7.97 8.28 2.13
CA VAL A 162 6.55 8.39 2.43
C VAL A 162 6.01 7.01 2.75
N ILE A 163 5.27 6.90 3.84
CA ILE A 163 4.54 5.68 4.19
C ILE A 163 3.06 5.97 4.03
N MET A 164 2.35 5.12 3.30
CA MET A 164 0.90 5.15 3.20
C MET A 164 0.34 3.74 3.44
N GLY A 165 -0.94 3.66 3.75
CA GLY A 165 -1.56 2.36 3.94
C GLY A 165 -2.76 2.38 4.88
N ASP A 166 -3.27 1.18 5.15
CA ASP A 166 -4.21 0.92 6.22
C ASP A 166 -3.45 0.32 7.41
N PHE A 167 -3.23 1.12 8.42
CA PHE A 167 -2.43 0.70 9.58
C PHE A 167 -3.24 -0.09 10.60
N ASN A 168 -4.57 -0.18 10.45
CA ASN A 168 -5.44 -0.81 11.45
C ASN A 168 -5.15 -0.33 12.88
N ALA A 169 -4.75 0.91 13.02
CA ALA A 169 -4.29 1.54 14.25
C ALA A 169 -4.98 2.89 14.43
N GLU A 170 -5.42 3.15 15.64
CA GLU A 170 -6.01 4.43 16.00
C GLU A 170 -4.94 5.46 16.33
N GLU A 171 -5.27 6.73 16.17
CA GLU A 171 -4.44 7.84 16.61
C GLU A 171 -4.07 7.68 18.09
N GLY A 172 -2.81 7.91 18.43
CA GLY A 172 -2.27 7.76 19.80
C GLY A 172 -1.99 6.31 20.20
N SER A 173 -2.26 5.30 19.36
CA SER A 173 -1.81 3.93 19.61
C SER A 173 -0.29 3.81 19.53
N VAL A 174 0.28 2.73 20.08
CA VAL A 174 1.73 2.47 20.00
C VAL A 174 2.20 2.42 18.54
N THR A 175 1.45 1.77 17.67
CA THR A 175 1.76 1.69 16.24
C THR A 175 1.75 3.07 15.57
N TYR A 176 0.74 3.89 15.85
CA TYR A 176 0.66 5.25 15.33
C TYR A 176 1.84 6.11 15.81
N ASN A 177 2.11 6.08 17.11
CA ASN A 177 3.22 6.85 17.71
C ASN A 177 4.58 6.43 17.14
N SER A 178 4.80 5.13 16.90
CA SER A 178 6.05 4.64 16.29
C SER A 178 6.31 5.23 14.90
N VAL A 179 5.25 5.54 14.14
CA VAL A 179 5.38 6.22 12.84
C VAL A 179 5.61 7.71 13.04
N THR A 180 4.77 8.38 13.84
CA THR A 180 4.78 9.85 13.97
C THR A 180 5.99 10.38 14.74
N GLU A 181 6.67 9.54 15.53
CA GLU A 181 7.98 9.89 16.12
C GLU A 181 9.09 10.05 15.06
N ASN A 182 8.92 9.44 13.89
CA ASN A 182 9.92 9.43 12.81
C ASN A 182 9.47 10.19 11.56
N PHE A 183 8.17 10.45 11.42
CA PHE A 183 7.56 11.08 10.24
C PHE A 183 6.59 12.19 10.65
N LEU A 184 6.44 13.17 9.78
CA LEU A 184 5.34 14.15 9.90
C LEU A 184 4.05 13.48 9.40
N ASP A 185 2.96 13.64 10.17
CA ASP A 185 1.61 13.21 9.79
C ASP A 185 0.89 14.30 8.97
#